data_6650bd1970fb06fd09aa4601afe22dfd
#
_entry.id   6650bd1970fb06fd09aa4601afe22dfd
#
_cell.length_a   1.000
_cell.length_b   1.000
_cell.length_c   1.000
_cell.angle_alpha   90.00
_cell.angle_beta   90.00
_cell.angle_gamma   90.00
#
_symmetry.space_group_name_H-M   'P 1'
#
loop_
_entity.id
_entity.type
_entity.pdbx_description
1 polymer ?
#
loop_
_entity_poly.entity_id
_entity_poly.type
_entity_poly.pdbx_seq_one_letter_code
_entity_poly.pdbx_strand_id
1 'polypeptide(L)'
;MTQKIKTFNAIAEKGLNILQEKKFEVSDGLSDPDAIILRSHKLKKEDFGNNLKAIARAGAGVNNIPVEECSELGIPVFNTPGANANAVKEIVLAALLMSSRGLFQGANFVNSIEESNQEELKPLIESGKKSFKGRELTGGTLGVVGMGAIGSKVADMGVMLGMNVIGYDPAITVEAAWKLPNKVERKESIEDVFKESDYISLHVPANDKTKGLINSDLLKNAKKGLRLINFARDEIVVSKDIIESLDKNILSRYITDFADLDLISRAKIANDVIILPHIGASTSQAEENCSVMAAEQLDDFLNNGNIKNSVNFPELIEPRPSEFRITLSNKNHPGMIGKITTVLADNKLNIIDMVNKSRGCLLYTSPSPRDTMS
;
A
#
# COMPACT_ATOMS: atom_id res chain seq x y z
N MET A 1 12.06 -6.26 32.65
CA MET A 1 13.17 -6.04 31.69
C MET A 1 12.68 -5.09 30.62
N THR A 2 13.50 -4.15 30.18
CA THR A 2 13.15 -3.23 29.10
C THR A 2 13.14 -4.00 27.79
N GLN A 3 12.04 -3.92 27.04
CA GLN A 3 11.93 -4.58 25.74
C GLN A 3 12.75 -3.83 24.68
N LYS A 4 13.36 -4.58 23.76
CA LYS A 4 14.33 -4.09 22.78
C LYS A 4 13.77 -4.10 21.38
N ILE A 5 13.88 -2.96 20.68
CA ILE A 5 13.40 -2.80 19.31
C ILE A 5 14.57 -2.42 18.41
N LYS A 6 14.94 -3.32 17.50
CA LYS A 6 15.98 -3.08 16.51
C LYS A 6 15.43 -2.32 15.31
N THR A 7 16.16 -1.29 14.89
CA THR A 7 15.82 -0.53 13.68
C THR A 7 16.69 -0.95 12.51
N PHE A 8 16.10 -0.97 11.30
CA PHE A 8 16.84 -1.10 10.04
C PHE A 8 16.45 0.03 9.10
N ASN A 9 17.43 0.65 8.46
CA ASN A 9 17.32 1.87 7.66
C ASN A 9 16.95 3.11 8.51
N ALA A 10 16.81 4.24 7.84
CA ALA A 10 16.29 5.43 8.46
C ALA A 10 14.77 5.29 8.69
N ILE A 11 14.37 5.23 9.95
CA ILE A 11 12.97 5.33 10.39
C ILE A 11 12.75 6.77 10.85
N ALA A 12 11.62 7.38 10.47
CA ALA A 12 11.33 8.75 10.84
C ALA A 12 11.26 8.90 12.38
N GLU A 13 11.90 9.94 12.90
CA GLU A 13 12.09 10.18 14.34
C GLU A 13 10.76 10.17 15.12
N LYS A 14 9.68 10.64 14.50
CA LYS A 14 8.38 10.71 15.13
C LYS A 14 7.88 9.36 15.65
N GLY A 15 8.09 8.27 14.90
CA GLY A 15 7.77 6.92 15.37
C GLY A 15 8.78 6.40 16.40
N LEU A 16 10.07 6.72 16.25
CA LEU A 16 11.09 6.32 17.23
C LEU A 16 10.83 6.99 18.59
N ASN A 17 10.44 8.25 18.60
CA ASN A 17 10.11 9.00 19.83
C ASN A 17 8.95 8.34 20.59
N ILE A 18 7.90 7.88 19.87
CA ILE A 18 6.79 7.12 20.50
C ILE A 18 7.32 5.90 21.23
N LEU A 19 8.19 5.10 20.60
CA LEU A 19 8.75 3.90 21.22
C LEU A 19 9.63 4.24 22.44
N GLN A 20 10.42 5.32 22.37
CA GLN A 20 11.26 5.77 23.49
C GLN A 20 10.41 6.29 24.65
N GLU A 21 9.36 7.07 24.41
CA GLU A 21 8.40 7.53 25.42
C GLU A 21 7.72 6.35 26.12
N LYS A 22 7.47 5.25 25.40
CA LYS A 22 6.95 3.99 25.94
C LYS A 22 8.01 3.13 26.64
N LYS A 23 9.23 3.66 26.80
CA LYS A 23 10.36 3.05 27.50
C LYS A 23 10.94 1.80 26.84
N PHE A 24 10.79 1.65 25.52
CA PHE A 24 11.53 0.66 24.74
C PHE A 24 12.98 1.10 24.56
N GLU A 25 13.91 0.14 24.56
CA GLU A 25 15.29 0.35 24.12
C GLU A 25 15.32 0.25 22.57
N VAL A 26 15.59 1.36 21.89
CA VAL A 26 15.52 1.44 20.42
C VAL A 26 16.91 1.73 19.85
N SER A 27 17.48 0.81 19.06
CA SER A 27 18.77 0.98 18.41
C SER A 27 18.95 0.03 17.22
N ASP A 28 19.80 0.39 16.29
CA ASP A 28 20.24 -0.46 15.15
C ASP A 28 21.28 -1.51 15.55
N GLY A 29 22.02 -1.26 16.63
CA GLY A 29 23.10 -2.13 17.13
C GLY A 29 22.64 -3.33 17.99
N LEU A 30 21.33 -3.52 18.23
CA LEU A 30 20.83 -4.60 19.10
C LEU A 30 21.00 -5.98 18.43
N SER A 31 21.57 -6.95 19.18
CA SER A 31 21.86 -8.30 18.68
C SER A 31 20.69 -9.28 18.83
N ASP A 32 19.87 -9.13 19.87
CA ASP A 32 18.75 -10.03 20.19
C ASP A 32 17.51 -9.21 20.61
N PRO A 33 16.81 -8.60 19.64
CA PRO A 33 15.68 -7.73 19.92
C PRO A 33 14.38 -8.50 20.17
N ASP A 34 13.46 -7.89 20.93
CA ASP A 34 12.08 -8.35 21.08
C ASP A 34 11.24 -8.04 19.83
N ALA A 35 11.55 -6.95 19.13
CA ALA A 35 10.90 -6.60 17.87
C ALA A 35 11.86 -5.91 16.89
N ILE A 36 11.46 -5.90 15.62
CA ILE A 36 12.16 -5.18 14.54
C ILE A 36 11.21 -4.17 13.91
N ILE A 37 11.71 -2.94 13.70
CA ILE A 37 11.07 -1.95 12.85
C ILE A 37 11.97 -1.64 11.65
N LEU A 38 11.42 -1.70 10.43
CA LEU A 38 12.19 -1.49 9.20
C LEU A 38 11.37 -0.81 8.11
N ARG A 39 12.05 -0.34 7.07
CA ARG A 39 11.40 0.25 5.87
C ARG A 39 11.74 -0.56 4.61
N SER A 40 12.91 -0.37 4.04
CA SER A 40 13.33 -0.97 2.77
C SER A 40 14.38 -2.06 2.89
N HIS A 41 14.93 -2.27 4.08
CA HIS A 41 15.91 -3.33 4.32
C HIS A 41 15.32 -4.71 3.96
N LYS A 42 16.09 -5.51 3.21
CA LYS A 42 15.70 -6.89 2.90
C LYS A 42 16.08 -7.78 4.07
N LEU A 43 15.09 -8.07 4.90
CA LEU A 43 15.28 -8.87 6.11
C LEU A 43 15.55 -10.34 5.75
N LYS A 44 16.49 -10.95 6.48
CA LYS A 44 16.84 -12.35 6.36
C LYS A 44 16.68 -13.05 7.71
N LYS A 45 16.65 -14.39 7.69
CA LYS A 45 16.50 -15.18 8.90
C LYS A 45 17.67 -14.96 9.89
N GLU A 46 18.87 -14.65 9.38
CA GLU A 46 20.03 -14.34 10.21
C GLU A 46 19.87 -13.04 11.03
N ASP A 47 18.95 -12.15 10.62
CA ASP A 47 18.63 -10.94 11.36
C ASP A 47 17.72 -11.20 12.58
N PHE A 48 17.16 -12.41 12.68
CA PHE A 48 16.23 -12.78 13.74
C PHE A 48 17.02 -13.18 14.99
N GLY A 49 16.73 -12.51 16.12
CA GLY A 49 17.19 -12.95 17.42
C GLY A 49 16.31 -14.07 17.99
N ASN A 50 16.77 -14.71 19.06
CA ASN A 50 16.01 -15.77 19.74
C ASN A 50 14.77 -15.26 20.45
N ASN A 51 14.76 -13.98 20.82
CA ASN A 51 13.67 -13.32 21.54
C ASN A 51 12.68 -12.57 20.63
N LEU A 52 12.84 -12.65 19.30
CA LEU A 52 12.02 -11.89 18.35
C LEU A 52 10.55 -12.31 18.41
N LYS A 53 9.68 -11.35 18.73
CA LYS A 53 8.23 -11.53 18.91
C LYS A 53 7.41 -10.90 17.79
N ALA A 54 7.94 -9.84 17.14
CA ALA A 54 7.19 -9.08 16.14
C ALA A 54 8.11 -8.35 15.15
N ILE A 55 7.61 -8.13 13.94
CA ILE A 55 8.25 -7.31 12.92
C ILE A 55 7.24 -6.29 12.41
N ALA A 56 7.61 -5.00 12.37
CA ALA A 56 6.78 -3.96 11.77
C ALA A 56 7.50 -3.28 10.61
N ARG A 57 6.86 -3.22 9.46
CA ARG A 57 7.33 -2.47 8.31
C ARG A 57 6.65 -1.10 8.24
N ALA A 58 7.44 -0.04 8.27
CA ALA A 58 6.99 1.32 7.99
C ALA A 58 6.70 1.49 6.48
N GLY A 59 5.58 0.93 6.03
CA GLY A 59 5.15 0.92 4.63
C GLY A 59 4.08 -0.16 4.37
N ALA A 60 3.38 -0.05 3.24
CA ALA A 60 2.24 -0.94 2.93
C ALA A 60 2.66 -2.32 2.37
N GLY A 61 3.71 -2.40 1.56
CA GLY A 61 4.19 -3.67 1.02
C GLY A 61 5.04 -4.46 2.04
N VAL A 62 5.29 -5.75 1.83
CA VAL A 62 6.11 -6.61 2.72
C VAL A 62 7.03 -7.57 1.96
N ASN A 63 7.27 -7.31 0.68
CA ASN A 63 8.10 -8.14 -0.19
C ASN A 63 9.59 -8.20 0.21
N ASN A 64 10.02 -7.37 1.12
CA ASN A 64 11.35 -7.36 1.72
C ASN A 64 11.43 -8.12 3.06
N ILE A 65 10.36 -8.79 3.48
CA ILE A 65 10.28 -9.57 4.72
C ILE A 65 9.94 -11.04 4.36
N PRO A 66 10.63 -12.03 4.92
CA PRO A 66 10.33 -13.45 4.71
C PRO A 66 9.11 -13.86 5.56
N VAL A 67 7.90 -13.51 5.08
CA VAL A 67 6.62 -13.63 5.82
C VAL A 67 6.29 -15.11 6.14
N GLU A 68 6.65 -16.04 5.26
CA GLU A 68 6.40 -17.46 5.46
C GLU A 68 7.21 -18.00 6.65
N GLU A 69 8.51 -17.67 6.70
CA GLU A 69 9.39 -18.06 7.83
C GLU A 69 8.92 -17.41 9.15
N CYS A 70 8.49 -16.15 9.09
CA CYS A 70 7.91 -15.49 10.27
C CYS A 70 6.65 -16.23 10.76
N SER A 71 5.82 -16.71 9.85
CA SER A 71 4.61 -17.47 10.17
C SER A 71 4.94 -18.81 10.83
N GLU A 72 5.95 -19.52 10.34
CA GLU A 72 6.43 -20.78 10.92
C GLU A 72 6.98 -20.60 12.34
N LEU A 73 7.63 -19.47 12.60
CA LEU A 73 8.19 -19.10 13.91
C LEU A 73 7.15 -18.49 14.87
N GLY A 74 5.92 -18.26 14.42
CA GLY A 74 4.87 -17.64 15.23
C GLY A 74 5.04 -16.13 15.42
N ILE A 75 5.77 -15.46 14.52
CA ILE A 75 6.09 -14.03 14.58
C ILE A 75 5.11 -13.24 13.68
N PRO A 76 4.25 -12.38 14.23
CA PRO A 76 3.42 -11.50 13.45
C PRO A 76 4.25 -10.43 12.72
N VAL A 77 3.89 -10.23 11.46
CA VAL A 77 4.45 -9.18 10.60
C VAL A 77 3.39 -8.12 10.36
N PHE A 78 3.67 -6.91 10.81
CA PHE A 78 2.80 -5.74 10.66
C PHE A 78 3.22 -4.89 9.47
N ASN A 79 2.26 -4.30 8.78
CA ASN A 79 2.49 -3.26 7.80
C ASN A 79 1.65 -2.01 8.13
N THR A 80 1.78 -0.94 7.37
CA THR A 80 1.08 0.32 7.63
C THR A 80 0.15 0.69 6.47
N PRO A 81 -0.96 -0.05 6.28
CA PRO A 81 -1.88 0.20 5.17
C PRO A 81 -2.54 1.57 5.32
N GLY A 82 -2.53 2.34 4.25
CA GLY A 82 -3.17 3.66 4.20
C GLY A 82 -2.39 4.82 4.81
N ALA A 83 -1.29 4.57 5.54
CA ALA A 83 -0.47 5.64 6.12
C ALA A 83 0.14 6.58 5.05
N ASN A 84 0.45 6.04 3.89
CA ASN A 84 0.96 6.76 2.71
C ASN A 84 -0.11 7.16 1.69
N ALA A 85 -1.39 6.93 1.98
CA ALA A 85 -2.45 7.07 0.98
C ALA A 85 -2.59 8.50 0.44
N ASN A 86 -2.31 9.52 1.24
CA ASN A 86 -2.36 10.89 0.77
C ASN A 86 -1.25 11.21 -0.25
N ALA A 87 -0.02 10.75 0.01
CA ALA A 87 1.08 10.94 -0.94
C ALA A 87 0.78 10.29 -2.30
N VAL A 88 0.25 9.04 -2.29
CA VAL A 88 -0.12 8.37 -3.53
C VAL A 88 -1.28 9.07 -4.23
N LYS A 89 -2.29 9.58 -3.52
CA LYS A 89 -3.36 10.39 -4.10
C LYS A 89 -2.79 11.62 -4.83
N GLU A 90 -1.81 12.31 -4.24
CA GLU A 90 -1.23 13.53 -4.82
C GLU A 90 -0.41 13.24 -6.08
N ILE A 91 0.36 12.15 -6.12
CA ILE A 91 1.06 11.77 -7.34
C ILE A 91 0.10 11.28 -8.44
N VAL A 92 -1.03 10.67 -8.08
CA VAL A 92 -2.11 10.36 -9.03
C VAL A 92 -2.69 11.65 -9.64
N LEU A 93 -2.89 12.70 -8.83
CA LEU A 93 -3.30 14.01 -9.35
C LEU A 93 -2.29 14.57 -10.37
N ALA A 94 -1.00 14.52 -10.04
CA ALA A 94 0.05 14.93 -10.96
C ALA A 94 0.00 14.11 -12.27
N ALA A 95 -0.18 12.79 -12.18
CA ALA A 95 -0.30 11.90 -13.33
C ALA A 95 -1.56 12.20 -14.18
N LEU A 96 -2.70 12.47 -13.55
CA LEU A 96 -3.91 12.91 -14.26
C LEU A 96 -3.63 14.19 -15.08
N LEU A 97 -2.99 15.18 -14.47
CA LEU A 97 -2.64 16.43 -15.14
C LEU A 97 -1.60 16.23 -16.26
N MET A 98 -0.55 15.45 -16.01
CA MET A 98 0.47 15.12 -17.02
C MET A 98 -0.09 14.27 -18.16
N SER A 99 -1.08 13.42 -17.90
CA SER A 99 -1.72 12.61 -18.94
C SER A 99 -2.72 13.39 -19.76
N SER A 100 -3.36 14.41 -19.19
CA SER A 100 -4.38 15.20 -19.86
C SER A 100 -3.80 16.29 -20.77
N ARG A 101 -2.64 16.82 -20.44
CA ARG A 101 -1.89 17.83 -21.21
C ARG A 101 -0.41 17.43 -21.31
N GLY A 102 0.26 17.87 -22.34
CA GLY A 102 1.69 17.60 -22.56
C GLY A 102 2.61 18.43 -21.63
N LEU A 103 2.39 18.40 -20.31
CA LEU A 103 3.17 19.22 -19.36
C LEU A 103 4.63 18.82 -19.31
N PHE A 104 4.90 17.52 -19.14
CA PHE A 104 6.25 16.98 -19.11
C PHE A 104 6.97 17.18 -20.45
N GLN A 105 6.28 16.87 -21.55
CA GLN A 105 6.81 17.05 -22.90
C GLN A 105 7.06 18.52 -23.24
N GLY A 106 6.17 19.42 -22.82
CA GLY A 106 6.32 20.86 -22.99
C GLY A 106 7.53 21.43 -22.21
N ALA A 107 7.74 20.98 -20.97
CA ALA A 107 8.91 21.35 -20.20
C ALA A 107 10.21 20.86 -20.88
N ASN A 108 10.25 19.60 -21.34
CA ASN A 108 11.39 19.05 -22.04
C ASN A 108 11.66 19.80 -23.37
N PHE A 109 10.61 20.16 -24.10
CA PHE A 109 10.76 20.97 -25.31
C PHE A 109 11.43 22.30 -25.01
N VAL A 110 10.96 23.05 -24.01
CA VAL A 110 11.58 24.32 -23.66
C VAL A 110 13.04 24.15 -23.21
N ASN A 111 13.31 23.12 -22.41
CA ASN A 111 14.68 22.83 -21.93
C ASN A 111 15.65 22.38 -23.05
N SER A 112 15.11 21.89 -24.20
CA SER A 112 15.92 21.49 -25.35
C SER A 112 16.14 22.59 -26.38
N ILE A 113 15.64 23.80 -26.16
CA ILE A 113 15.84 24.93 -27.05
C ILE A 113 17.29 25.46 -26.88
N GLU A 114 18.03 25.44 -27.97
CA GLU A 114 19.41 25.98 -28.05
C GLU A 114 19.45 27.41 -28.60
N GLU A 115 18.29 28.01 -28.87
CA GLU A 115 18.19 29.37 -29.43
C GLU A 115 18.70 30.42 -28.43
N SER A 116 19.57 31.28 -28.89
CA SER A 116 20.19 32.40 -28.11
C SER A 116 19.62 33.77 -28.45
N ASN A 117 18.84 33.87 -29.56
CA ASN A 117 18.21 35.11 -29.98
C ASN A 117 16.78 35.23 -29.39
N GLN A 118 16.57 36.21 -28.56
CA GLN A 118 15.27 36.47 -27.91
C GLN A 118 14.13 36.75 -28.91
N GLU A 119 14.42 37.32 -30.08
CA GLU A 119 13.42 37.62 -31.09
C GLU A 119 12.95 36.37 -31.81
N GLU A 120 13.81 35.37 -31.99
CA GLU A 120 13.50 34.08 -32.60
C GLU A 120 12.89 33.07 -31.61
N LEU A 121 13.24 33.19 -30.31
CA LEU A 121 12.74 32.33 -29.23
C LEU A 121 11.21 32.37 -29.11
N LYS A 122 10.59 33.54 -29.14
CA LYS A 122 9.12 33.68 -28.99
C LYS A 122 8.34 32.97 -30.09
N PRO A 123 8.64 33.16 -31.39
CA PRO A 123 7.99 32.42 -32.48
C PRO A 123 8.18 30.90 -32.36
N LEU A 124 9.37 30.45 -31.96
CA LEU A 124 9.67 29.03 -31.77
C LEU A 124 8.78 28.40 -30.69
N ILE A 125 8.65 29.04 -29.52
CA ILE A 125 7.79 28.60 -28.43
C ILE A 125 6.31 28.60 -28.88
N GLU A 126 5.84 29.63 -29.55
CA GLU A 126 4.46 29.75 -30.03
C GLU A 126 4.11 28.68 -31.09
N SER A 127 5.07 28.31 -31.93
CA SER A 127 4.88 27.23 -32.92
C SER A 127 4.82 25.86 -32.23
N GLY A 128 5.68 25.61 -31.25
CA GLY A 128 5.78 24.35 -30.52
C GLY A 128 4.60 24.07 -29.60
N LYS A 129 4.00 25.10 -28.99
CA LYS A 129 2.92 24.93 -27.99
C LYS A 129 1.72 24.14 -28.48
N LYS A 130 1.44 24.16 -29.78
CA LYS A 130 0.31 23.43 -30.38
C LYS A 130 0.40 21.91 -30.16
N SER A 131 1.63 21.39 -30.08
CA SER A 131 1.89 19.96 -29.85
C SER A 131 1.55 19.51 -28.43
N PHE A 132 1.41 20.42 -27.48
CA PHE A 132 1.16 20.15 -26.07
C PHE A 132 -0.28 20.44 -25.63
N LYS A 133 -1.16 20.77 -26.60
CA LYS A 133 -2.60 20.99 -26.35
C LYS A 133 -3.23 19.69 -25.83
N GLY A 134 -4.04 19.81 -24.77
CA GLY A 134 -4.72 18.67 -24.18
C GLY A 134 -6.17 18.98 -23.81
N ARG A 135 -6.67 18.31 -22.78
CA ARG A 135 -8.03 18.40 -22.25
C ARG A 135 -8.00 18.87 -20.79
N GLU A 136 -9.12 19.37 -20.32
CA GLU A 136 -9.39 19.57 -18.90
C GLU A 136 -9.85 18.26 -18.27
N LEU A 137 -9.65 18.11 -16.96
CA LEU A 137 -10.13 16.96 -16.20
C LEU A 137 -11.63 17.02 -15.93
N THR A 138 -12.15 18.23 -15.71
CA THR A 138 -13.56 18.48 -15.42
C THR A 138 -14.48 17.90 -16.50
N GLY A 139 -15.50 17.16 -16.07
CA GLY A 139 -16.43 16.47 -16.97
C GLY A 139 -15.90 15.18 -17.59
N GLY A 140 -14.60 14.89 -17.47
CA GLY A 140 -14.03 13.59 -17.85
C GLY A 140 -14.40 12.49 -16.87
N THR A 141 -14.37 11.22 -17.30
CA THR A 141 -14.67 10.07 -16.44
C THR A 141 -13.38 9.46 -15.90
N LEU A 142 -13.27 9.38 -14.57
CA LEU A 142 -12.20 8.71 -13.83
C LEU A 142 -12.68 7.35 -13.33
N GLY A 143 -12.09 6.28 -13.84
CA GLY A 143 -12.24 4.93 -13.33
C GLY A 143 -11.22 4.65 -12.21
N VAL A 144 -11.69 4.14 -11.08
CA VAL A 144 -10.84 3.73 -9.96
C VAL A 144 -10.99 2.23 -9.75
N VAL A 145 -9.91 1.48 -9.95
CA VAL A 145 -9.87 0.03 -9.75
C VAL A 145 -9.20 -0.28 -8.41
N GLY A 146 -9.99 -0.77 -7.45
CA GLY A 146 -9.61 -0.91 -6.05
C GLY A 146 -9.99 0.32 -5.22
N MET A 147 -10.98 0.17 -4.33
CA MET A 147 -11.56 1.25 -3.52
C MET A 147 -11.12 1.19 -2.05
N GLY A 148 -9.89 0.68 -1.82
CA GLY A 148 -9.25 0.67 -0.50
C GLY A 148 -8.82 2.07 -0.03
N ALA A 149 -7.87 2.13 0.91
CA ALA A 149 -7.41 3.36 1.55
C ALA A 149 -6.89 4.43 0.57
N ILE A 150 -6.29 4.03 -0.54
CA ILE A 150 -5.78 4.95 -1.58
C ILE A 150 -6.89 5.28 -2.59
N GLY A 151 -7.53 4.24 -3.16
CA GLY A 151 -8.52 4.43 -4.21
C GLY A 151 -9.71 5.28 -3.78
N SER A 152 -10.18 5.16 -2.53
CA SER A 152 -11.21 6.02 -1.96
C SER A 152 -10.81 7.50 -1.93
N LYS A 153 -9.56 7.81 -1.57
CA LYS A 153 -9.04 9.19 -1.60
C LYS A 153 -8.88 9.73 -3.03
N VAL A 154 -8.50 8.87 -3.98
CA VAL A 154 -8.42 9.21 -5.41
C VAL A 154 -9.82 9.47 -5.98
N ALA A 155 -10.80 8.66 -5.61
CA ALA A 155 -12.19 8.85 -6.02
C ALA A 155 -12.75 10.18 -5.49
N ASP A 156 -12.53 10.49 -4.22
CA ASP A 156 -12.92 11.76 -3.59
C ASP A 156 -12.26 12.96 -4.30
N MET A 157 -10.96 12.89 -4.56
CA MET A 157 -10.24 13.90 -5.33
C MET A 157 -10.82 14.08 -6.74
N GLY A 158 -11.16 13.00 -7.44
CA GLY A 158 -11.81 13.06 -8.75
C GLY A 158 -13.14 13.80 -8.71
N VAL A 159 -13.98 13.53 -7.70
CA VAL A 159 -15.24 14.25 -7.46
C VAL A 159 -15.00 15.74 -7.22
N MET A 160 -14.00 16.09 -6.38
CA MET A 160 -13.65 17.49 -6.11
C MET A 160 -13.16 18.24 -7.35
N LEU A 161 -12.51 17.55 -8.30
CA LEU A 161 -12.07 18.12 -9.58
C LEU A 161 -13.21 18.23 -10.63
N GLY A 162 -14.43 17.86 -10.27
CA GLY A 162 -15.58 17.90 -11.18
C GLY A 162 -15.56 16.79 -12.24
N MET A 163 -14.88 15.68 -11.98
CA MET A 163 -14.90 14.50 -12.83
C MET A 163 -16.12 13.62 -12.52
N ASN A 164 -16.56 12.84 -13.49
CA ASN A 164 -17.45 11.71 -13.24
C ASN A 164 -16.59 10.55 -12.70
N VAL A 165 -16.90 10.04 -11.52
CA VAL A 165 -16.09 8.99 -10.90
C VAL A 165 -16.85 7.67 -10.87
N ILE A 166 -16.27 6.64 -11.46
CA ILE A 166 -16.77 5.27 -11.42
C ILE A 166 -15.73 4.37 -10.72
N GLY A 167 -16.20 3.41 -9.94
CA GLY A 167 -15.34 2.56 -9.12
C GLY A 167 -15.67 1.08 -9.24
N TYR A 168 -14.64 0.24 -9.22
CA TYR A 168 -14.76 -1.20 -9.15
C TYR A 168 -13.85 -1.78 -8.06
N ASP A 169 -14.43 -2.51 -7.12
CA ASP A 169 -13.72 -3.28 -6.11
C ASP A 169 -14.60 -4.46 -5.66
N PRO A 170 -14.26 -5.70 -6.04
CA PRO A 170 -15.06 -6.88 -5.67
C PRO A 170 -14.90 -7.29 -4.20
N ALA A 171 -13.94 -6.71 -3.49
CA ALA A 171 -13.60 -7.02 -2.10
C ALA A 171 -13.83 -5.85 -1.14
N ILE A 172 -14.54 -4.81 -1.56
CA ILE A 172 -14.80 -3.64 -0.71
C ILE A 172 -15.58 -4.05 0.53
N THR A 173 -15.11 -3.60 1.70
CA THR A 173 -15.86 -3.79 2.95
C THR A 173 -17.00 -2.79 3.05
N VAL A 174 -18.04 -3.15 3.84
CA VAL A 174 -19.16 -2.25 4.11
C VAL A 174 -18.67 -0.91 4.69
N GLU A 175 -17.74 -0.96 5.64
CA GLU A 175 -17.18 0.25 6.25
C GLU A 175 -16.39 1.14 5.26
N ALA A 176 -15.67 0.52 4.32
CA ALA A 176 -14.99 1.27 3.27
C ALA A 176 -15.98 1.92 2.31
N ALA A 177 -17.06 1.19 1.94
CA ALA A 177 -18.11 1.71 1.07
C ALA A 177 -18.85 2.90 1.69
N TRP A 178 -19.11 2.88 3.01
CA TRP A 178 -19.73 4.00 3.73
C TRP A 178 -18.90 5.29 3.75
N LYS A 179 -17.60 5.19 3.50
CA LYS A 179 -16.69 6.37 3.46
C LYS A 179 -16.57 6.98 2.07
N LEU A 180 -17.14 6.34 1.05
CA LEU A 180 -17.09 6.86 -0.32
C LEU A 180 -18.03 8.05 -0.51
N PRO A 181 -17.64 9.05 -1.32
CA PRO A 181 -18.53 10.12 -1.74
C PRO A 181 -19.76 9.55 -2.47
N ASN A 182 -20.95 10.11 -2.20
CA ASN A 182 -22.21 9.69 -2.83
C ASN A 182 -22.24 9.83 -4.37
N LYS A 183 -21.29 10.58 -4.93
CA LYS A 183 -21.15 10.80 -6.38
C LYS A 183 -20.30 9.73 -7.08
N VAL A 184 -19.75 8.77 -6.35
CA VAL A 184 -18.99 7.66 -6.93
C VAL A 184 -19.98 6.59 -7.38
N GLU A 185 -20.01 6.31 -8.67
CA GLU A 185 -20.85 5.25 -9.24
C GLU A 185 -20.11 3.90 -9.17
N ARG A 186 -20.75 2.90 -8.58
CA ARG A 186 -20.22 1.54 -8.55
C ARG A 186 -20.44 0.85 -9.90
N LYS A 187 -19.41 0.17 -10.40
CA LYS A 187 -19.50 -0.75 -11.55
C LYS A 187 -19.43 -2.20 -11.09
N GLU A 188 -20.16 -3.05 -11.79
CA GLU A 188 -20.24 -4.48 -11.48
C GLU A 188 -19.07 -5.29 -12.05
N SER A 189 -18.40 -4.75 -13.09
CA SER A 189 -17.26 -5.38 -13.74
C SER A 189 -16.11 -4.39 -13.98
N ILE A 190 -14.89 -4.90 -14.09
CA ILE A 190 -13.72 -4.09 -14.48
C ILE A 190 -13.83 -3.67 -15.96
N GLU A 191 -14.44 -4.49 -16.79
CA GLU A 191 -14.69 -4.24 -18.20
C GLU A 191 -15.52 -2.97 -18.41
N ASP A 192 -16.55 -2.76 -17.58
CA ASP A 192 -17.38 -1.54 -17.63
C ASP A 192 -16.56 -0.30 -17.28
N VAL A 193 -15.66 -0.41 -16.28
CA VAL A 193 -14.74 0.68 -15.94
C VAL A 193 -13.86 1.03 -17.12
N PHE A 194 -13.26 0.04 -17.81
CA PHE A 194 -12.39 0.28 -18.96
C PHE A 194 -13.14 0.84 -20.17
N LYS A 195 -14.37 0.43 -20.38
CA LYS A 195 -15.22 0.89 -21.49
C LYS A 195 -15.70 2.34 -21.35
N GLU A 196 -15.93 2.80 -20.12
CA GLU A 196 -16.53 4.11 -19.88
C GLU A 196 -15.53 5.21 -19.52
N SER A 197 -14.33 4.84 -19.01
CA SER A 197 -13.36 5.80 -18.46
C SER A 197 -12.53 6.52 -19.51
N ASP A 198 -12.27 7.80 -19.28
CA ASP A 198 -11.24 8.59 -19.98
C ASP A 198 -9.87 8.43 -19.31
N TYR A 199 -9.88 8.18 -17.99
CA TYR A 199 -8.73 7.96 -17.14
C TYR A 199 -8.99 6.77 -16.22
N ILE A 200 -7.99 5.92 -16.01
CA ILE A 200 -8.07 4.84 -15.01
C ILE A 200 -6.86 4.92 -14.10
N SER A 201 -7.13 4.80 -12.78
CA SER A 201 -6.09 4.66 -11.76
C SER A 201 -6.25 3.34 -11.02
N LEU A 202 -5.14 2.58 -10.92
CA LEU A 202 -5.10 1.24 -10.32
C LEU A 202 -4.65 1.32 -8.87
N HIS A 203 -5.40 0.68 -7.97
CA HIS A 203 -5.16 0.66 -6.51
C HIS A 203 -5.42 -0.71 -5.88
N VAL A 204 -5.20 -1.78 -6.63
CA VAL A 204 -5.33 -3.16 -6.14
C VAL A 204 -3.97 -3.73 -5.71
N PRO A 205 -3.91 -4.65 -4.74
CA PRO A 205 -2.68 -5.35 -4.37
C PRO A 205 -2.27 -6.34 -5.47
N ALA A 206 -0.99 -6.71 -5.54
CA ALA A 206 -0.53 -7.83 -6.36
C ALA A 206 -0.80 -9.15 -5.62
N ASN A 207 -1.56 -10.03 -6.23
CA ASN A 207 -1.83 -11.39 -5.78
C ASN A 207 -2.25 -12.26 -6.98
N ASP A 208 -2.54 -13.55 -6.77
CA ASP A 208 -2.88 -14.49 -7.82
C ASP A 208 -4.09 -14.06 -8.69
N LYS A 209 -5.01 -13.26 -8.13
CA LYS A 209 -6.22 -12.78 -8.84
C LYS A 209 -5.96 -11.48 -9.62
N THR A 210 -4.93 -10.74 -9.27
CA THR A 210 -4.64 -9.41 -9.85
C THR A 210 -3.37 -9.38 -10.69
N LYS A 211 -2.56 -10.44 -10.66
CA LYS A 211 -1.38 -10.59 -11.50
C LYS A 211 -1.80 -10.67 -12.97
N GLY A 212 -1.25 -9.77 -13.80
CA GLY A 212 -1.60 -9.67 -15.22
C GLY A 212 -3.06 -9.31 -15.48
N LEU A 213 -3.73 -8.66 -14.52
CA LEU A 213 -5.14 -8.24 -14.63
C LEU A 213 -5.33 -7.30 -15.83
N ILE A 214 -4.38 -6.39 -16.04
CA ILE A 214 -4.42 -5.46 -17.16
C ILE A 214 -3.63 -6.08 -18.32
N ASN A 215 -4.35 -6.70 -19.20
CA ASN A 215 -3.83 -7.44 -20.37
C ASN A 215 -4.59 -7.09 -21.64
N SER A 216 -4.18 -7.67 -22.78
CA SER A 216 -4.77 -7.40 -24.09
C SER A 216 -6.27 -7.69 -24.15
N ASP A 217 -6.76 -8.72 -23.44
CA ASP A 217 -8.18 -9.07 -23.43
C ASP A 217 -9.05 -8.01 -22.77
N LEU A 218 -8.58 -7.39 -21.70
CA LEU A 218 -9.27 -6.27 -21.05
C LEU A 218 -9.14 -5.00 -21.89
N LEU A 219 -7.92 -4.71 -22.40
CA LEU A 219 -7.62 -3.47 -23.10
C LEU A 219 -8.33 -3.35 -24.46
N LYS A 220 -8.59 -4.45 -25.16
CA LYS A 220 -9.27 -4.42 -26.49
C LYS A 220 -10.67 -3.77 -26.45
N ASN A 221 -11.34 -3.82 -25.29
CA ASN A 221 -12.68 -3.27 -25.08
C ASN A 221 -12.64 -1.89 -24.39
N ALA A 222 -11.46 -1.36 -24.13
CA ALA A 222 -11.31 -0.07 -23.46
C ALA A 222 -11.76 1.09 -24.35
N LYS A 223 -12.21 2.16 -23.73
CA LYS A 223 -12.54 3.41 -24.42
C LYS A 223 -11.33 3.93 -25.17
N LYS A 224 -11.50 4.21 -26.47
CA LYS A 224 -10.41 4.71 -27.30
C LYS A 224 -9.81 6.01 -26.75
N GLY A 225 -8.51 6.06 -26.63
CA GLY A 225 -7.78 7.20 -26.06
C GLY A 225 -7.73 7.23 -24.54
N LEU A 226 -8.03 6.09 -23.88
CA LEU A 226 -7.91 5.89 -22.44
C LEU A 226 -6.49 6.26 -21.97
N ARG A 227 -6.42 6.83 -20.76
CA ARG A 227 -5.18 7.12 -20.04
C ARG A 227 -5.11 6.23 -18.81
N LEU A 228 -4.07 5.41 -18.71
CA LEU A 228 -3.89 4.45 -17.62
C LEU A 228 -2.80 4.92 -16.68
N ILE A 229 -3.07 4.86 -15.37
CA ILE A 229 -2.15 5.24 -14.30
C ILE A 229 -1.97 4.05 -13.36
N ASN A 230 -0.72 3.64 -13.14
CA ASN A 230 -0.38 2.54 -12.25
C ASN A 230 0.69 2.94 -11.23
N PHE A 231 0.26 3.30 -10.02
CA PHE A 231 1.11 3.46 -8.82
C PHE A 231 0.83 2.38 -7.78
N ALA A 232 0.22 1.28 -8.20
CA ALA A 232 -0.09 0.16 -7.31
C ALA A 232 1.03 -0.87 -7.27
N ARG A 233 1.16 -1.70 -8.32
CA ARG A 233 2.21 -2.74 -8.44
C ARG A 233 2.48 -3.01 -9.94
N ASP A 234 3.71 -3.39 -10.24
CA ASP A 234 4.14 -3.79 -11.59
C ASP A 234 3.47 -5.05 -12.09
N GLU A 235 3.35 -6.07 -11.23
CA GLU A 235 2.80 -7.39 -11.59
C GLU A 235 1.35 -7.36 -12.07
N ILE A 236 0.61 -6.25 -11.81
CA ILE A 236 -0.79 -6.10 -12.20
C ILE A 236 -0.94 -5.92 -13.72
N VAL A 237 0.08 -5.37 -14.38
CA VAL A 237 0.04 -4.91 -15.77
C VAL A 237 0.97 -5.75 -16.64
N VAL A 238 0.52 -6.14 -17.82
CA VAL A 238 1.34 -6.79 -18.84
C VAL A 238 1.92 -5.71 -19.75
N SER A 239 3.20 -5.35 -19.58
CA SER A 239 3.85 -4.22 -20.28
C SER A 239 3.79 -4.32 -21.79
N LYS A 240 3.93 -5.52 -22.36
CA LYS A 240 3.83 -5.75 -23.82
C LYS A 240 2.44 -5.40 -24.35
N ASP A 241 1.39 -5.73 -23.60
CA ASP A 241 0.02 -5.45 -23.98
C ASP A 241 -0.30 -3.93 -23.88
N ILE A 242 0.34 -3.23 -22.96
CA ILE A 242 0.30 -1.77 -22.87
C ILE A 242 0.90 -1.15 -24.12
N ILE A 243 2.09 -1.57 -24.52
CA ILE A 243 2.78 -1.04 -25.72
C ILE A 243 1.94 -1.29 -26.98
N GLU A 244 1.41 -2.50 -27.14
CA GLU A 244 0.54 -2.82 -28.28
C GLU A 244 -0.74 -1.97 -28.29
N SER A 245 -1.31 -1.68 -27.12
CA SER A 245 -2.50 -0.84 -27.00
C SER A 245 -2.23 0.64 -27.28
N LEU A 246 -1.03 1.13 -26.96
CA LEU A 246 -0.54 2.45 -27.35
C LEU A 246 -0.37 2.54 -28.88
N ASP A 247 0.23 1.53 -29.51
CA ASP A 247 0.42 1.46 -30.97
C ASP A 247 -0.91 1.44 -31.73
N LYS A 248 -1.92 0.76 -31.18
CA LYS A 248 -3.29 0.73 -31.71
C LYS A 248 -4.13 1.97 -31.35
N ASN A 249 -3.58 2.94 -30.63
CA ASN A 249 -4.30 4.12 -30.12
C ASN A 249 -5.54 3.77 -29.27
N ILE A 250 -5.57 2.60 -28.63
CA ILE A 250 -6.53 2.25 -27.58
C ILE A 250 -6.18 3.04 -26.35
N LEU A 251 -4.94 2.93 -25.87
CA LEU A 251 -4.38 3.84 -24.88
C LEU A 251 -3.78 5.07 -25.56
N SER A 252 -3.94 6.22 -24.96
CA SER A 252 -3.26 7.45 -25.39
C SER A 252 -2.05 7.79 -24.52
N ARG A 253 -2.03 7.31 -23.25
CA ARG A 253 -0.92 7.46 -22.31
C ARG A 253 -0.92 6.37 -21.27
N TYR A 254 0.28 6.00 -20.84
CA TYR A 254 0.52 5.17 -19.67
C TYR A 254 1.49 5.87 -18.71
N ILE A 255 1.10 6.02 -17.46
CA ILE A 255 1.95 6.60 -16.42
C ILE A 255 2.10 5.58 -15.28
N THR A 256 3.34 5.30 -14.92
CA THR A 256 3.65 4.28 -13.92
C THR A 256 4.83 4.67 -13.03
N ASP A 257 4.91 4.03 -11.89
CA ASP A 257 6.02 4.12 -10.94
C ASP A 257 6.96 2.89 -11.06
N PHE A 258 6.71 2.04 -12.05
CA PHE A 258 7.41 0.78 -12.23
C PHE A 258 8.07 0.73 -13.61
N ALA A 259 9.39 0.58 -13.60
CA ALA A 259 10.19 0.55 -14.81
C ALA A 259 10.50 -0.89 -15.24
N ASP A 260 10.32 -1.18 -16.53
CA ASP A 260 10.89 -2.33 -17.20
C ASP A 260 11.59 -1.92 -18.51
N LEU A 261 12.35 -2.82 -19.11
CA LEU A 261 13.15 -2.51 -20.29
C LEU A 261 12.30 -2.14 -21.52
N ASP A 262 11.15 -2.76 -21.70
CA ASP A 262 10.25 -2.52 -22.82
C ASP A 262 9.62 -1.12 -22.70
N LEU A 263 9.11 -0.79 -21.51
CA LEU A 263 8.54 0.54 -21.20
C LEU A 263 9.60 1.65 -21.29
N ILE A 264 10.83 1.42 -20.79
CA ILE A 264 11.94 2.39 -20.91
C ILE A 264 12.27 2.63 -22.37
N SER A 265 12.33 1.57 -23.17
CA SER A 265 12.60 1.68 -24.61
C SER A 265 11.51 2.48 -25.32
N ARG A 266 10.23 2.24 -24.97
CA ARG A 266 9.10 3.01 -25.49
C ARG A 266 9.16 4.48 -25.08
N ALA A 267 9.44 4.77 -23.83
CA ALA A 267 9.50 6.14 -23.31
C ALA A 267 10.59 7.00 -23.97
N LYS A 268 11.67 6.38 -24.50
CA LYS A 268 12.74 7.08 -25.23
C LYS A 268 12.34 7.52 -26.63
N ILE A 269 11.43 6.80 -27.28
CA ILE A 269 11.06 7.03 -28.69
C ILE A 269 9.68 7.65 -28.85
N ALA A 270 8.82 7.54 -27.85
CA ALA A 270 7.46 8.07 -27.87
C ALA A 270 7.14 8.78 -26.56
N ASN A 271 6.30 9.83 -26.66
CA ASN A 271 5.92 10.65 -25.51
C ASN A 271 4.63 10.16 -24.82
N ASP A 272 4.29 8.89 -24.98
CA ASP A 272 3.03 8.29 -24.50
C ASP A 272 3.19 7.44 -23.24
N VAL A 273 4.43 7.19 -22.80
CA VAL A 273 4.78 6.54 -21.55
C VAL A 273 5.58 7.49 -20.66
N ILE A 274 5.18 7.62 -19.40
CA ILE A 274 5.92 8.35 -18.35
C ILE A 274 6.21 7.37 -17.23
N ILE A 275 7.49 7.21 -16.89
CA ILE A 275 7.95 6.30 -15.85
C ILE A 275 8.59 7.13 -14.74
N LEU A 276 8.14 6.93 -13.50
CA LEU A 276 8.72 7.54 -12.32
C LEU A 276 9.54 6.49 -11.52
N PRO A 277 10.53 6.88 -10.73
CA PRO A 277 11.42 5.94 -10.06
C PRO A 277 10.88 5.47 -8.69
N HIS A 278 9.66 4.92 -8.66
CA HIS A 278 8.97 4.37 -7.49
C HIS A 278 8.86 5.39 -6.33
N ILE A 279 8.40 6.58 -6.65
CA ILE A 279 8.28 7.71 -5.72
C ILE A 279 6.84 7.98 -5.24
N GLY A 280 5.89 7.12 -5.60
CA GLY A 280 4.46 7.30 -5.29
C GLY A 280 4.15 7.60 -3.83
N ALA A 281 4.97 7.08 -2.91
CA ALA A 281 4.82 7.28 -1.46
C ALA A 281 6.02 8.03 -0.83
N SER A 282 6.92 8.61 -1.62
CA SER A 282 8.16 9.22 -1.14
C SER A 282 7.94 10.67 -0.73
N THR A 283 7.27 10.89 0.39
CA THR A 283 7.10 12.19 1.04
C THR A 283 7.45 12.08 2.52
N SER A 284 7.98 13.16 3.13
CA SER A 284 8.31 13.19 4.56
C SER A 284 7.11 12.82 5.42
N GLN A 285 5.92 13.31 5.08
CA GLN A 285 4.68 13.02 5.80
C GLN A 285 4.26 11.55 5.71
N ALA A 286 4.43 10.92 4.54
CA ALA A 286 4.15 9.49 4.40
C ALA A 286 5.12 8.64 5.22
N GLU A 287 6.40 9.01 5.25
CA GLU A 287 7.42 8.34 6.06
C GLU A 287 7.12 8.47 7.56
N GLU A 288 6.79 9.67 8.02
CA GLU A 288 6.36 9.92 9.40
C GLU A 288 5.12 9.10 9.76
N ASN A 289 4.06 9.16 8.94
CA ASN A 289 2.81 8.45 9.21
C ASN A 289 3.02 6.92 9.26
N CYS A 290 3.85 6.39 8.35
CA CYS A 290 4.20 4.97 8.36
C CYS A 290 4.99 4.59 9.62
N SER A 291 5.95 5.41 10.03
CA SER A 291 6.76 5.17 11.22
C SER A 291 5.93 5.23 12.50
N VAL A 292 5.03 6.21 12.63
CA VAL A 292 4.09 6.33 13.75
C VAL A 292 3.18 5.09 13.84
N MET A 293 2.51 4.74 12.74
CA MET A 293 1.61 3.58 12.73
C MET A 293 2.35 2.27 13.05
N ALA A 294 3.57 2.08 12.55
CA ALA A 294 4.40 0.91 12.86
C ALA A 294 4.79 0.86 14.34
N ALA A 295 5.17 2.00 14.91
CA ALA A 295 5.52 2.12 16.32
C ALA A 295 4.33 1.83 17.25
N GLU A 296 3.15 2.40 16.96
CA GLU A 296 1.92 2.16 17.72
C GLU A 296 1.49 0.68 17.68
N GLN A 297 1.65 0.01 16.54
CA GLN A 297 1.34 -1.41 16.40
C GLN A 297 2.29 -2.29 17.21
N LEU A 298 3.60 -1.96 17.23
CA LEU A 298 4.57 -2.67 18.07
C LEU A 298 4.31 -2.45 19.54
N ASP A 299 4.02 -1.21 19.96
CA ASP A 299 3.66 -0.89 21.33
C ASP A 299 2.44 -1.68 21.79
N ASP A 300 1.37 -1.65 21.00
CA ASP A 300 0.13 -2.35 21.35
C ASP A 300 0.30 -3.87 21.37
N PHE A 301 1.06 -4.42 20.43
CA PHE A 301 1.34 -5.86 20.42
C PHE A 301 2.22 -6.29 21.59
N LEU A 302 3.33 -5.59 21.85
CA LEU A 302 4.29 -5.97 22.88
C LEU A 302 3.74 -5.79 24.28
N ASN A 303 2.89 -4.79 24.51
CA ASN A 303 2.30 -4.50 25.81
C ASN A 303 0.94 -5.16 26.04
N ASN A 304 0.12 -5.29 25.00
CA ASN A 304 -1.26 -5.78 25.12
C ASN A 304 -1.53 -7.08 24.34
N GLY A 305 -0.63 -7.54 23.46
CA GLY A 305 -0.86 -8.70 22.63
C GLY A 305 -1.90 -8.49 21.51
N ASN A 306 -2.27 -7.26 21.21
CA ASN A 306 -3.20 -6.95 20.14
C ASN A 306 -2.54 -7.09 18.77
N ILE A 307 -3.25 -7.63 17.81
CA ILE A 307 -2.80 -7.77 16.41
C ILE A 307 -3.71 -6.91 15.53
N LYS A 308 -3.13 -5.83 14.98
CA LYS A 308 -3.77 -4.95 14.01
C LYS A 308 -2.92 -4.84 12.76
N ASN A 309 -3.53 -4.93 11.58
CA ASN A 309 -2.83 -4.85 10.28
C ASN A 309 -1.69 -5.88 10.10
N SER A 310 -1.78 -7.06 10.69
CA SER A 310 -0.82 -8.12 10.41
C SER A 310 -1.09 -8.76 9.06
N VAL A 311 -0.03 -9.03 8.29
CA VAL A 311 -0.15 -9.68 6.97
C VAL A 311 -0.26 -11.20 7.07
N ASN A 312 0.20 -11.82 8.16
CA ASN A 312 0.22 -13.27 8.35
C ASN A 312 -0.68 -13.77 9.48
N PHE A 313 -1.01 -12.96 10.49
CA PHE A 313 -1.89 -13.34 11.59
C PHE A 313 -3.29 -12.74 11.45
N PRO A 314 -4.32 -13.34 12.10
CA PRO A 314 -5.66 -12.76 12.15
C PRO A 314 -5.65 -11.48 13.01
N GLU A 315 -6.52 -10.53 12.67
CA GLU A 315 -6.73 -9.36 13.51
C GLU A 315 -7.40 -9.75 14.81
N LEU A 316 -6.81 -9.33 15.93
CA LEU A 316 -7.34 -9.51 17.26
C LEU A 316 -7.04 -8.26 18.07
N ILE A 317 -8.09 -7.48 18.35
CA ILE A 317 -8.01 -6.24 19.15
C ILE A 317 -9.02 -6.40 20.28
N GLU A 318 -8.52 -6.49 21.50
CA GLU A 318 -9.35 -6.64 22.68
C GLU A 318 -8.83 -5.72 23.80
N PRO A 319 -9.72 -5.06 24.55
CA PRO A 319 -9.33 -4.35 25.74
C PRO A 319 -8.67 -5.33 26.73
N ARG A 320 -7.77 -4.84 27.56
CA ARG A 320 -7.10 -5.64 28.58
C ARG A 320 -7.96 -5.64 29.86
N PRO A 321 -8.74 -6.72 30.14
CA PRO A 321 -9.67 -6.75 31.25
C PRO A 321 -8.98 -7.05 32.59
N SER A 322 -7.72 -7.48 32.59
CA SER A 322 -6.94 -7.83 33.78
C SER A 322 -5.50 -7.36 33.70
N GLU A 323 -4.79 -7.38 34.79
CA GLU A 323 -3.37 -7.02 34.85
C GLU A 323 -2.49 -7.94 34.00
N PHE A 324 -2.89 -9.20 33.86
CA PHE A 324 -2.17 -10.22 33.11
C PHE A 324 -2.92 -10.61 31.83
N ARG A 325 -2.17 -10.78 30.74
CA ARG A 325 -2.63 -11.36 29.48
C ARG A 325 -1.61 -12.35 28.98
N ILE A 326 -2.06 -13.51 28.55
CA ILE A 326 -1.25 -14.51 27.88
C ILE A 326 -1.63 -14.47 26.39
N THR A 327 -0.64 -14.53 25.52
CA THR A 327 -0.87 -14.65 24.07
C THR A 327 -0.14 -15.87 23.53
N LEU A 328 -0.81 -16.61 22.68
CA LEU A 328 -0.27 -17.86 22.12
C LEU A 328 -0.46 -17.85 20.60
N SER A 329 0.65 -18.06 19.88
CA SER A 329 0.66 -18.31 18.44
C SER A 329 0.93 -19.79 18.22
N ASN A 330 0.06 -20.48 17.48
CA ASN A 330 0.26 -21.88 17.17
C ASN A 330 -0.38 -22.28 15.83
N LYS A 331 -0.03 -23.45 15.33
CA LYS A 331 -0.74 -24.04 14.19
C LYS A 331 -2.17 -24.41 14.59
N ASN A 332 -3.10 -24.15 13.69
CA ASN A 332 -4.51 -24.44 13.91
C ASN A 332 -4.79 -25.96 13.74
N HIS A 333 -4.69 -26.69 14.83
CA HIS A 333 -5.00 -28.10 14.91
C HIS A 333 -6.19 -28.36 15.84
N PRO A 334 -6.99 -29.42 15.60
CA PRO A 334 -8.06 -29.80 16.50
C PRO A 334 -7.57 -30.03 17.95
N GLY A 335 -8.34 -29.57 18.92
CA GLY A 335 -8.05 -29.75 20.34
C GLY A 335 -7.09 -28.74 20.98
N MET A 336 -6.55 -27.76 20.24
CA MET A 336 -5.59 -26.79 20.78
C MET A 336 -6.19 -25.92 21.90
N ILE A 337 -7.42 -25.44 21.72
CA ILE A 337 -8.11 -24.65 22.76
C ILE A 337 -8.28 -25.48 24.04
N GLY A 338 -8.70 -26.75 23.91
CA GLY A 338 -8.85 -27.65 25.06
C GLY A 338 -7.51 -27.86 25.81
N LYS A 339 -6.42 -28.05 25.09
CA LYS A 339 -5.08 -28.14 25.71
C LYS A 339 -4.69 -26.87 26.47
N ILE A 340 -4.88 -25.69 25.85
CA ILE A 340 -4.58 -24.40 26.46
C ILE A 340 -5.38 -24.22 27.74
N THR A 341 -6.71 -24.42 27.69
CA THR A 341 -7.57 -24.25 28.86
C THR A 341 -7.29 -25.26 29.96
N THR A 342 -6.94 -26.53 29.63
CA THR A 342 -6.52 -27.53 30.61
C THR A 342 -5.25 -27.10 31.34
N VAL A 343 -4.22 -26.63 30.61
CA VAL A 343 -2.96 -26.17 31.22
C VAL A 343 -3.22 -25.00 32.17
N LEU A 344 -4.09 -24.06 31.79
CA LEU A 344 -4.46 -22.92 32.65
C LEU A 344 -5.20 -23.40 33.92
N ALA A 345 -6.15 -24.33 33.76
CA ALA A 345 -6.91 -24.90 34.89
C ALA A 345 -6.01 -25.68 35.86
N ASP A 346 -5.08 -26.51 35.35
CA ASP A 346 -4.12 -27.27 36.14
C ASP A 346 -3.20 -26.35 36.97
N ASN A 347 -2.92 -25.15 36.44
CA ASN A 347 -2.17 -24.11 37.17
C ASN A 347 -3.05 -23.19 38.02
N LYS A 348 -4.33 -23.55 38.23
CA LYS A 348 -5.30 -22.79 39.05
C LYS A 348 -5.54 -21.36 38.55
N LEU A 349 -5.36 -21.12 37.26
CA LEU A 349 -5.65 -19.83 36.65
C LEU A 349 -7.09 -19.83 36.11
N ASN A 350 -7.92 -18.91 36.61
CA ASN A 350 -9.26 -18.69 36.11
C ASN A 350 -9.21 -17.80 34.88
N ILE A 351 -9.98 -18.12 33.82
CA ILE A 351 -10.06 -17.33 32.58
C ILE A 351 -11.25 -16.39 32.71
N ILE A 352 -11.00 -15.08 32.67
CA ILE A 352 -12.05 -14.05 32.68
C ILE A 352 -12.62 -13.89 31.27
N ASP A 353 -11.72 -13.85 30.28
CA ASP A 353 -12.03 -13.69 28.88
C ASP A 353 -11.01 -14.44 28.03
N MET A 354 -11.44 -14.92 26.88
CA MET A 354 -10.57 -15.65 25.96
C MET A 354 -11.04 -15.43 24.51
N VAL A 355 -10.20 -14.81 23.73
CA VAL A 355 -10.44 -14.65 22.29
C VAL A 355 -9.53 -15.57 21.50
N ASN A 356 -10.12 -16.21 20.48
CA ASN A 356 -9.42 -17.13 19.62
C ASN A 356 -9.78 -16.85 18.17
N LYS A 357 -8.79 -16.53 17.34
CA LYS A 357 -8.98 -16.24 15.91
C LYS A 357 -7.97 -17.01 15.07
N SER A 358 -8.40 -17.43 13.89
CA SER A 358 -7.55 -18.14 12.94
C SER A 358 -7.43 -17.40 11.60
N ARG A 359 -6.29 -17.57 10.96
CA ARG A 359 -6.04 -17.15 9.58
C ARG A 359 -5.19 -18.21 8.88
N GLY A 360 -5.77 -18.89 7.89
CA GLY A 360 -5.11 -20.04 7.26
C GLY A 360 -4.76 -21.12 8.27
N CYS A 361 -3.50 -21.50 8.32
CA CYS A 361 -2.98 -22.53 9.24
C CYS A 361 -2.55 -22.00 10.62
N LEU A 362 -2.69 -20.70 10.87
CA LEU A 362 -2.28 -20.08 12.15
C LEU A 362 -3.49 -19.81 13.04
N LEU A 363 -3.29 -20.04 14.32
CA LEU A 363 -4.24 -19.74 15.38
C LEU A 363 -3.57 -18.78 16.37
N TYR A 364 -4.29 -17.71 16.70
CA TYR A 364 -3.87 -16.77 17.74
C TYR A 364 -4.90 -16.75 18.84
N THR A 365 -4.47 -17.06 20.06
CA THR A 365 -5.34 -17.17 21.24
C THR A 365 -4.86 -16.22 22.31
N SER A 366 -5.77 -15.44 22.88
CA SER A 366 -5.47 -14.48 23.95
C SER A 366 -6.41 -14.72 25.13
N PRO A 367 -6.05 -15.59 26.08
CA PRO A 367 -6.72 -15.69 27.37
C PRO A 367 -6.28 -14.57 28.31
N SER A 368 -7.23 -14.02 29.06
CA SER A 368 -7.01 -13.08 30.16
C SER A 368 -7.24 -13.81 31.48
N PRO A 369 -6.18 -14.31 32.14
CA PRO A 369 -6.32 -15.02 33.39
C PRO A 369 -6.52 -14.05 34.56
N ARG A 370 -7.21 -14.51 35.61
CA ARG A 370 -7.27 -13.88 36.91
C ARG A 370 -6.76 -14.84 37.96
N ASP A 371 -5.98 -14.34 38.91
CA ASP A 371 -5.61 -15.12 40.05
C ASP A 371 -6.85 -15.40 40.92
N THR A 372 -7.05 -16.66 41.30
CA THR A 372 -8.19 -17.08 42.15
C THR A 372 -8.04 -16.70 43.62
N MET A 373 -6.94 -16.07 43.98
CA MET A 373 -6.59 -15.73 45.36
C MET A 373 -6.74 -14.23 45.72
N SER A 374 -7.45 -13.43 44.95
CA SER A 374 -7.77 -12.05 45.31
C SER A 374 -9.25 -11.81 45.45
#